data_4f29c32b759939d720c6f96d0459b500
#
_entry.id   4f29c32b759939d720c6f96d0459b500
#
_cell.length_a   1.000
_cell.length_b   1.000
_cell.length_c   1.000
_cell.angle_alpha   90.00
_cell.angle_beta   90.00
_cell.angle_gamma   90.00
#
_symmetry.space_group_name_H-M   'P 1'
#
loop_
_entity.id
_entity.type
_entity.pdbx_description
1 polymer ?
#
loop_
_entity_poly.entity_id
_entity_poly.type
_entity_poly.pdbx_seq_one_letter_code
_entity_poly.pdbx_strand_id
1 'polypeptide(L)'
;MSLTLSAQTSVDNSVHQFKVADIYGNIFDFSKLKGKKIMIVNTASKCGLTYQYEALQELYSQYKDFNFMIIGFPSNDFLWQEPGSNEDIIEFCEENYGVTFPMMSKITVKGSKKHPLYQFLTQKSKNKFKDSRVTWNFQKYLINKDGKIEKIISPRTRPDSQEIVSWITDGQ
;
A
#
# COMPACT_ATOMS: atom_id res chain seq x y z
N MET A 1 50.18 -4.42 2.06
CA MET A 1 48.98 -5.07 1.52
C MET A 1 47.77 -4.38 2.11
N SER A 2 47.09 -3.54 1.33
CA SER A 2 45.94 -2.78 1.82
C SER A 2 44.67 -3.55 1.43
N LEU A 3 43.94 -4.06 2.41
CA LEU A 3 42.66 -4.72 2.23
C LEU A 3 41.59 -3.62 2.05
N THR A 4 41.19 -3.40 0.81
CA THR A 4 40.00 -2.59 0.52
C THR A 4 38.75 -3.39 0.91
N LEU A 5 38.16 -3.02 2.04
CA LEU A 5 36.86 -3.52 2.45
C LEU A 5 35.80 -2.90 1.49
N SER A 6 35.37 -3.65 0.50
CA SER A 6 34.22 -3.26 -0.32
C SER A 6 32.99 -3.35 0.55
N ALA A 7 32.42 -2.20 0.92
CA ALA A 7 31.12 -2.14 1.53
C ALA A 7 30.08 -2.71 0.55
N GLN A 8 29.66 -3.94 0.77
CA GLN A 8 28.51 -4.53 0.13
C GLN A 8 27.28 -3.73 0.59
N THR A 9 26.79 -2.81 -0.23
CA THR A 9 25.48 -2.19 -0.03
C THR A 9 24.45 -3.31 -0.12
N SER A 10 23.99 -3.80 1.02
CA SER A 10 22.86 -4.71 1.06
C SER A 10 21.67 -4.02 0.42
N VAL A 11 21.22 -4.54 -0.72
CA VAL A 11 19.98 -4.05 -1.36
C VAL A 11 18.86 -4.21 -0.33
N ASP A 12 18.32 -3.09 0.13
CA ASP A 12 17.19 -3.09 1.06
C ASP A 12 15.98 -3.73 0.36
N ASN A 13 15.60 -4.92 0.78
CA ASN A 13 14.45 -5.65 0.24
C ASN A 13 13.18 -5.42 1.07
N SER A 14 13.02 -4.21 1.56
CA SER A 14 11.83 -3.76 2.30
C SER A 14 11.13 -2.60 1.61
N VAL A 15 9.86 -2.36 1.94
CA VAL A 15 9.13 -1.17 1.48
C VAL A 15 9.72 0.12 2.05
N HIS A 16 10.52 0.05 3.09
CA HIS A 16 11.12 1.22 3.75
C HIS A 16 12.11 1.98 2.86
N GLN A 17 12.56 1.38 1.76
CA GLN A 17 13.43 2.04 0.77
C GLN A 17 12.70 3.08 -0.11
N PHE A 18 11.35 3.08 -0.13
CA PHE A 18 10.59 3.89 -1.07
C PHE A 18 10.24 5.27 -0.51
N LYS A 19 10.29 6.24 -1.41
CA LYS A 19 9.72 7.57 -1.27
C LYS A 19 8.76 7.78 -2.43
N VAL A 20 7.53 8.18 -2.14
CA VAL A 20 6.48 8.36 -3.15
C VAL A 20 5.81 9.72 -2.97
N ALA A 21 5.17 10.22 -4.00
CA ALA A 21 4.36 11.43 -3.87
C ALA A 21 3.03 11.09 -3.18
N ASP A 22 2.67 11.83 -2.14
CA ASP A 22 1.31 11.79 -1.60
C ASP A 22 0.32 12.47 -2.56
N ILE A 23 -0.97 12.42 -2.24
CA ILE A 23 -2.02 12.95 -3.11
C ILE A 23 -1.94 14.48 -3.28
N TYR A 24 -1.24 15.17 -2.39
CA TYR A 24 -0.98 16.61 -2.43
C TYR A 24 0.34 16.97 -3.12
N GLY A 25 1.10 15.97 -3.58
CA GLY A 25 2.40 16.13 -4.25
C GLY A 25 3.60 16.24 -3.33
N ASN A 26 3.44 16.04 -2.01
CA ASN A 26 4.55 16.03 -1.06
C ASN A 26 5.23 14.65 -1.04
N ILE A 27 6.48 14.61 -0.57
CA ILE A 27 7.22 13.35 -0.43
C ILE A 27 6.73 12.60 0.81
N PHE A 28 6.17 11.40 0.60
CA PHE A 28 5.86 10.42 1.64
C PHE A 28 7.01 9.40 1.73
N ASP A 29 7.67 9.34 2.88
CA ASP A 29 8.87 8.53 3.10
C ASP A 29 8.52 7.29 3.94
N PHE A 30 8.54 6.12 3.32
CA PHE A 30 8.26 4.84 3.98
C PHE A 30 9.29 4.48 5.06
N SER A 31 10.49 5.05 5.05
CA SER A 31 11.48 4.80 6.11
C SER A 31 11.00 5.24 7.49
N LYS A 32 10.05 6.20 7.54
CA LYS A 32 9.41 6.68 8.77
C LYS A 32 8.39 5.70 9.35
N LEU A 33 8.07 4.63 8.62
CA LEU A 33 7.11 3.61 9.03
C LEU A 33 7.77 2.35 9.61
N LYS A 34 9.08 2.35 9.83
CA LYS A 34 9.78 1.25 10.49
C LYS A 34 9.11 0.93 11.83
N GLY A 35 8.91 -0.36 12.10
CA GLY A 35 8.24 -0.83 13.32
C GLY A 35 6.71 -0.83 13.24
N LYS A 36 6.10 -0.35 12.14
CA LYS A 36 4.66 -0.40 11.92
C LYS A 36 4.29 -1.55 10.98
N LYS A 37 3.15 -2.20 11.22
CA LYS A 37 2.48 -3.01 10.21
C LYS A 37 1.80 -2.09 9.21
N ILE A 38 1.92 -2.39 7.92
CA ILE A 38 1.42 -1.53 6.85
C ILE A 38 0.50 -2.33 5.95
N MET A 39 -0.68 -1.79 5.66
CA MET A 39 -1.54 -2.27 4.58
C MET A 39 -1.41 -1.32 3.39
N ILE A 40 -0.89 -1.83 2.28
CA ILE A 40 -0.87 -1.12 0.99
C ILE A 40 -2.06 -1.61 0.17
N VAL A 41 -2.91 -0.70 -0.28
CA VAL A 41 -4.11 -1.02 -1.05
C VAL A 41 -4.24 -0.11 -2.28
N ASN A 42 -4.48 -0.70 -3.46
CA ASN A 42 -4.80 0.09 -4.65
C ASN A 42 -6.30 0.36 -4.72
N THR A 43 -6.68 1.60 -5.01
CA THR A 43 -8.05 2.08 -4.87
C THR A 43 -8.61 2.67 -6.16
N ALA A 44 -9.93 2.78 -6.22
CA ALA A 44 -10.65 3.48 -7.28
C ALA A 44 -12.01 4.00 -6.77
N SER A 45 -12.44 5.14 -7.33
CA SER A 45 -13.67 5.83 -6.92
C SER A 45 -14.93 5.32 -7.63
N LYS A 46 -14.79 4.60 -8.76
CA LYS A 46 -15.92 4.13 -9.61
C LYS A 46 -15.92 2.62 -9.79
N CYS A 47 -15.62 1.88 -8.73
CA CYS A 47 -15.55 0.43 -8.72
C CYS A 47 -16.70 -0.15 -7.89
N GLY A 48 -17.17 -1.35 -8.25
CA GLY A 48 -18.12 -2.08 -7.41
C GLY A 48 -17.62 -2.42 -6.01
N LEU A 49 -16.30 -2.30 -5.76
CA LEU A 49 -15.66 -2.50 -4.46
C LEU A 49 -15.36 -1.20 -3.71
N THR A 50 -15.72 -0.03 -4.24
CA THR A 50 -15.42 1.28 -3.64
C THR A 50 -15.98 1.44 -2.23
N TYR A 51 -17.08 0.75 -1.89
CA TYR A 51 -17.64 0.68 -0.53
C TYR A 51 -16.62 0.20 0.53
N GLN A 52 -15.54 -0.46 0.12
CA GLN A 52 -14.49 -0.90 1.05
C GLN A 52 -13.74 0.26 1.70
N TYR A 53 -13.81 1.48 1.17
CA TYR A 53 -13.25 2.66 1.84
C TYR A 53 -13.81 2.85 3.25
N GLU A 54 -15.10 2.56 3.48
CA GLU A 54 -15.73 2.63 4.80
C GLU A 54 -15.00 1.72 5.81
N ALA A 55 -14.89 0.43 5.49
CA ALA A 55 -14.21 -0.53 6.35
C ALA A 55 -12.70 -0.25 6.50
N LEU A 56 -12.04 0.28 5.45
CA LEU A 56 -10.63 0.73 5.54
C LEU A 56 -10.50 1.87 6.54
N GLN A 57 -11.40 2.86 6.50
CA GLN A 57 -11.34 4.00 7.41
C GLN A 57 -11.66 3.59 8.85
N GLU A 58 -12.66 2.74 9.06
CA GLU A 58 -12.98 2.19 10.38
C GLU A 58 -11.77 1.45 10.97
N LEU A 59 -11.16 0.57 10.20
CA LEU A 59 -9.98 -0.19 10.58
C LEU A 59 -8.80 0.73 10.92
N TYR A 60 -8.57 1.75 10.10
CA TYR A 60 -7.52 2.74 10.35
C TYR A 60 -7.79 3.51 11.65
N SER A 61 -9.00 4.00 11.84
CA SER A 61 -9.39 4.75 13.04
C SER A 61 -9.20 3.94 14.31
N GLN A 62 -9.50 2.63 14.25
CA GLN A 62 -9.38 1.73 15.39
C GLN A 62 -7.93 1.36 15.73
N TYR A 63 -7.06 1.19 14.72
CA TYR A 63 -5.74 0.59 14.93
C TYR A 63 -4.54 1.50 14.66
N LYS A 64 -4.71 2.72 14.15
CA LYS A 64 -3.60 3.64 13.83
C LYS A 64 -2.65 3.91 15.00
N ASP A 65 -3.16 3.93 16.21
CA ASP A 65 -2.39 4.17 17.43
C ASP A 65 -1.67 2.90 17.95
N PHE A 66 -1.91 1.75 17.33
CA PHE A 66 -1.31 0.45 17.64
C PHE A 66 -0.24 0.03 16.61
N ASN A 67 0.59 0.95 16.16
CA ASN A 67 1.64 0.69 15.17
C ASN A 67 1.11 0.05 13.86
N PHE A 68 -0.05 0.50 13.41
CA PHE A 68 -0.65 0.11 12.14
C PHE A 68 -0.88 1.32 11.24
N MET A 69 -0.68 1.11 9.92
CA MET A 69 -0.85 2.14 8.91
C MET A 69 -1.55 1.57 7.68
N ILE A 70 -2.49 2.31 7.11
CA ILE A 70 -3.06 2.05 5.78
C ILE A 70 -2.52 3.11 4.83
N ILE A 71 -2.13 2.70 3.61
CA ILE A 71 -1.68 3.60 2.55
C ILE A 71 -2.45 3.25 1.27
N GLY A 72 -3.25 4.20 0.79
CA GLY A 72 -4.05 4.06 -0.42
C GLY A 72 -3.31 4.56 -1.66
N PHE A 73 -3.37 3.80 -2.73
CA PHE A 73 -2.80 4.13 -4.03
C PHE A 73 -3.90 4.13 -5.10
N PRO A 74 -4.45 5.30 -5.47
CA PRO A 74 -5.40 5.38 -6.57
C PRO A 74 -4.77 4.91 -7.88
N SER A 75 -5.53 4.13 -8.67
CA SER A 75 -5.07 3.65 -9.96
C SER A 75 -6.21 3.52 -10.98
N ASN A 76 -5.96 4.00 -12.19
CA ASN A 76 -6.92 3.94 -13.30
C ASN A 76 -6.74 2.69 -14.19
N ASP A 77 -5.96 1.71 -13.74
CA ASP A 77 -5.57 0.56 -14.57
C ASP A 77 -6.67 -0.48 -14.78
N PHE A 78 -7.73 -0.44 -13.99
CA PHE A 78 -8.84 -1.39 -14.06
C PHE A 78 -10.10 -0.70 -14.57
N LEU A 79 -10.37 -0.88 -15.87
CA LEU A 79 -11.55 -0.38 -16.59
C LEU A 79 -11.78 1.12 -16.39
N TRP A 80 -10.70 1.91 -16.25
CA TRP A 80 -10.79 3.38 -16.08
C TRP A 80 -11.69 3.82 -14.92
N GLN A 81 -11.65 3.04 -13.82
CA GLN A 81 -12.50 3.29 -12.66
C GLN A 81 -11.94 4.34 -11.70
N GLU A 82 -10.80 4.97 -12.03
CA GLU A 82 -10.22 6.12 -11.31
C GLU A 82 -9.84 7.23 -12.29
N PRO A 83 -10.80 7.85 -13.02
CA PRO A 83 -10.49 8.81 -14.06
C PRO A 83 -10.16 10.21 -13.54
N GLY A 84 -10.53 10.54 -12.29
CA GLY A 84 -10.35 11.85 -11.69
C GLY A 84 -8.90 12.28 -11.48
N SER A 85 -8.69 13.57 -11.25
CA SER A 85 -7.42 14.12 -10.77
C SER A 85 -7.14 13.70 -9.32
N ASN A 86 -5.96 14.00 -8.79
CA ASN A 86 -5.67 13.79 -7.37
C ASN A 86 -6.63 14.60 -6.47
N GLU A 87 -6.96 15.81 -6.87
CA GLU A 87 -7.90 16.70 -6.19
C GLU A 87 -9.31 16.08 -6.15
N ASP A 88 -9.81 15.58 -7.29
CA ASP A 88 -11.12 14.92 -7.37
C ASP A 88 -11.16 13.67 -6.48
N ILE A 89 -10.06 12.91 -6.42
CA ILE A 89 -9.97 11.66 -5.66
C ILE A 89 -10.01 11.95 -4.15
N ILE A 90 -9.22 12.92 -3.68
CA ILE A 90 -9.20 13.22 -2.24
C ILE A 90 -10.54 13.81 -1.78
N GLU A 91 -11.13 14.71 -2.55
CA GLU A 91 -12.46 15.26 -2.28
C GLU A 91 -13.50 14.13 -2.19
N PHE A 92 -13.52 13.23 -3.18
CA PHE A 92 -14.40 12.05 -3.16
C PHE A 92 -14.23 11.19 -1.91
N CYS A 93 -12.97 10.90 -1.53
CA CYS A 93 -12.66 10.06 -0.38
C CYS A 93 -13.08 10.71 0.94
N GLU A 94 -12.83 12.02 1.10
CA GLU A 94 -13.19 12.78 2.30
C GLU A 94 -14.70 12.93 2.44
N GLU A 95 -15.38 13.36 1.38
CA GLU A 95 -16.82 13.63 1.41
C GLU A 95 -17.69 12.38 1.57
N ASN A 96 -17.32 11.27 0.91
CA ASN A 96 -18.15 10.07 0.89
C ASN A 96 -17.80 9.07 2.00
N TYR A 97 -16.54 9.04 2.48
CA TYR A 97 -16.06 8.01 3.41
C TYR A 97 -15.28 8.58 4.60
N GLY A 98 -15.07 9.89 4.66
CA GLY A 98 -14.29 10.52 5.72
C GLY A 98 -12.86 9.97 5.84
N VAL A 99 -12.22 9.62 4.72
CA VAL A 99 -10.90 9.01 4.69
C VAL A 99 -9.86 9.93 5.32
N THR A 100 -9.12 9.41 6.29
CA THR A 100 -8.02 10.12 6.98
C THR A 100 -6.69 9.36 6.91
N PHE A 101 -6.68 8.12 6.42
CA PHE A 101 -5.42 7.43 6.18
C PHE A 101 -4.70 8.03 4.96
N PRO A 102 -3.36 7.96 4.91
CA PRO A 102 -2.57 8.51 3.81
C PRO A 102 -3.00 7.99 2.44
N MET A 103 -3.35 8.90 1.55
CA MET A 103 -3.57 8.64 0.13
C MET A 103 -2.39 9.16 -0.66
N MET A 104 -1.92 8.36 -1.61
CA MET A 104 -0.83 8.72 -2.52
C MET A 104 -1.35 9.26 -3.85
N SER A 105 -0.50 9.93 -4.60
CA SER A 105 -0.81 10.33 -5.97
C SER A 105 -1.18 9.13 -6.81
N LYS A 106 -2.08 9.31 -7.77
CA LYS A 106 -2.51 8.27 -8.71
C LYS A 106 -1.31 7.68 -9.48
N ILE A 107 -1.21 6.36 -9.50
CA ILE A 107 -0.10 5.62 -10.14
C ILE A 107 -0.62 4.46 -10.99
N THR A 108 0.29 3.91 -11.80
CA THR A 108 0.09 2.64 -12.49
C THR A 108 0.56 1.48 -11.61
N VAL A 109 -0.30 0.46 -11.44
CA VAL A 109 -0.05 -0.71 -10.57
C VAL A 109 0.12 -2.03 -11.36
N LYS A 110 -0.16 -2.03 -12.67
CA LYS A 110 0.00 -3.21 -13.54
C LYS A 110 0.75 -2.88 -14.84
N GLY A 111 1.13 -3.93 -15.57
CA GLY A 111 1.84 -3.79 -16.86
C GLY A 111 3.30 -3.40 -16.71
N SER A 112 3.94 -3.08 -17.83
CA SER A 112 5.37 -2.76 -17.88
C SER A 112 5.73 -1.42 -17.26
N LYS A 113 4.77 -0.49 -17.18
CA LYS A 113 4.94 0.87 -16.64
C LYS A 113 4.55 1.00 -15.17
N LYS A 114 4.29 -0.12 -14.47
CA LYS A 114 3.90 -0.04 -13.06
C LYS A 114 4.97 0.63 -12.20
N HIS A 115 4.50 1.40 -11.23
CA HIS A 115 5.33 2.16 -10.30
C HIS A 115 6.38 1.26 -9.61
N PRO A 116 7.60 1.75 -9.31
CA PRO A 116 8.67 0.96 -8.66
C PRO A 116 8.23 0.23 -7.38
N LEU A 117 7.41 0.86 -6.53
CA LEU A 117 6.83 0.18 -5.37
C LEU A 117 6.01 -1.05 -5.77
N TYR A 118 5.18 -0.95 -6.82
CA TYR A 118 4.39 -2.09 -7.31
C TYR A 118 5.22 -3.12 -8.09
N GLN A 119 6.36 -2.73 -8.66
CA GLN A 119 7.35 -3.70 -9.14
C GLN A 119 7.90 -4.51 -7.96
N PHE A 120 8.24 -3.86 -6.85
CA PHE A 120 8.67 -4.53 -5.63
C PHE A 120 7.57 -5.47 -5.09
N LEU A 121 6.35 -4.98 -4.92
CA LEU A 121 5.24 -5.77 -4.38
C LEU A 121 4.91 -7.02 -5.22
N THR A 122 5.18 -7.00 -6.52
CA THR A 122 4.76 -8.05 -7.45
C THR A 122 5.88 -8.96 -7.96
N GLN A 123 7.16 -8.63 -7.73
CA GLN A 123 8.30 -9.39 -8.26
C GLN A 123 9.13 -10.04 -7.16
N LYS A 124 9.18 -11.38 -7.13
CA LYS A 124 9.98 -12.15 -6.16
C LYS A 124 11.45 -11.77 -6.17
N SER A 125 12.00 -11.44 -7.33
CA SER A 125 13.40 -10.99 -7.46
C SER A 125 13.71 -9.76 -6.59
N LYS A 126 12.70 -8.91 -6.35
CA LYS A 126 12.80 -7.68 -5.55
C LYS A 126 12.35 -7.88 -4.10
N ASN A 127 11.18 -8.49 -3.89
CA ASN A 127 10.55 -8.60 -2.56
C ASN A 127 10.99 -9.83 -1.75
N LYS A 128 11.65 -10.80 -2.38
CA LYS A 128 12.09 -12.08 -1.77
C LYS A 128 10.95 -12.93 -1.17
N PHE A 129 9.70 -12.57 -1.46
CA PHE A 129 8.51 -13.29 -1.01
C PHE A 129 7.96 -14.19 -2.12
N LYS A 130 7.30 -13.62 -3.13
CA LYS A 130 6.80 -14.35 -4.30
C LYS A 130 6.46 -13.42 -5.46
N ASP A 131 6.36 -13.99 -6.66
CA ASP A 131 5.79 -13.31 -7.80
C ASP A 131 4.26 -13.24 -7.64
N SER A 132 3.68 -12.11 -7.99
CA SER A 132 2.25 -11.87 -7.95
C SER A 132 1.84 -10.85 -9.00
N ARG A 133 0.55 -10.61 -9.10
CA ARG A 133 0.01 -9.51 -9.90
C ARG A 133 -1.12 -8.85 -9.16
N VAL A 134 -1.34 -7.57 -9.40
CA VAL A 134 -2.57 -6.90 -8.96
C VAL A 134 -3.68 -7.35 -9.90
N THR A 135 -4.71 -7.98 -9.35
CA THR A 135 -5.79 -8.61 -10.12
C THR A 135 -6.98 -7.69 -10.30
N TRP A 136 -7.20 -6.76 -9.37
CA TRP A 136 -8.30 -5.80 -9.41
C TRP A 136 -8.07 -4.65 -8.41
N ASN A 137 -8.94 -3.63 -8.44
CA ASN A 137 -8.96 -2.59 -7.41
C ASN A 137 -9.22 -3.20 -6.02
N PHE A 138 -8.68 -2.60 -4.98
CA PHE A 138 -8.77 -3.02 -3.57
C PHE A 138 -8.04 -4.32 -3.23
N GLN A 139 -7.04 -4.72 -4.01
CA GLN A 139 -6.09 -5.74 -3.57
C GLN A 139 -5.19 -5.16 -2.48
N LYS A 140 -4.92 -5.96 -1.43
CA LYS A 140 -4.14 -5.50 -0.28
C LYS A 140 -2.85 -6.30 -0.17
N TYR A 141 -1.78 -5.62 0.21
CA TYR A 141 -0.51 -6.19 0.61
C TYR A 141 -0.30 -5.90 2.09
N LEU A 142 -0.14 -6.95 2.90
CA LEU A 142 0.13 -6.83 4.33
C LEU A 142 1.63 -6.93 4.56
N ILE A 143 2.19 -5.87 5.12
CA ILE A 143 3.63 -5.65 5.30
C ILE A 143 3.93 -5.65 6.79
N ASN A 144 4.92 -6.44 7.22
CA ASN A 144 5.32 -6.52 8.60
C ASN A 144 6.15 -5.32 9.09
N LYS A 145 6.51 -5.32 10.37
CA LYS A 145 7.28 -4.25 11.03
C LYS A 145 8.65 -4.01 10.40
N ASP A 146 9.21 -5.03 9.71
CA ASP A 146 10.49 -4.95 9.00
C ASP A 146 10.34 -4.50 7.54
N GLY A 147 9.13 -4.15 7.11
CA GLY A 147 8.84 -3.69 5.76
C GLY A 147 8.75 -4.80 4.71
N LYS A 148 8.57 -6.06 5.12
CA LYS A 148 8.47 -7.23 4.23
C LYS A 148 7.03 -7.68 4.06
N ILE A 149 6.71 -8.18 2.85
CA ILE A 149 5.39 -8.72 2.55
C ILE A 149 5.19 -10.01 3.36
N GLU A 150 4.08 -10.10 4.07
CA GLU A 150 3.64 -11.34 4.75
C GLU A 150 2.43 -11.96 4.07
N LYS A 151 1.50 -11.15 3.59
CA LYS A 151 0.27 -11.64 2.93
C LYS A 151 -0.11 -10.77 1.74
N ILE A 152 -0.72 -11.41 0.76
CA ILE A 152 -1.39 -10.76 -0.36
C ILE A 152 -2.86 -11.14 -0.28
N ILE A 153 -3.71 -10.16 -0.09
CA ILE A 153 -5.14 -10.34 0.17
C ILE A 153 -5.95 -10.01 -1.08
N SER A 154 -6.88 -10.89 -1.40
CA SER A 154 -7.78 -10.73 -2.56
C SER A 154 -8.51 -9.38 -2.53
N PRO A 155 -8.77 -8.77 -3.70
CA PRO A 155 -9.61 -7.57 -3.79
C PRO A 155 -10.97 -7.71 -3.11
N ARG A 156 -11.60 -8.88 -3.20
CA ARG A 156 -12.94 -9.16 -2.67
C ARG A 156 -12.97 -9.38 -1.16
N THR A 157 -11.82 -9.69 -0.54
CA THR A 157 -11.73 -9.84 0.92
C THR A 157 -11.92 -8.48 1.57
N ARG A 158 -12.91 -8.37 2.44
CA ARG A 158 -13.20 -7.13 3.16
C ARG A 158 -12.03 -6.74 4.08
N PRO A 159 -11.76 -5.44 4.23
CA PRO A 159 -10.69 -4.97 5.12
C PRO A 159 -10.87 -5.41 6.58
N ASP A 160 -12.11 -5.50 7.05
CA ASP A 160 -12.51 -5.91 8.40
C ASP A 160 -12.63 -7.43 8.59
N SER A 161 -12.14 -8.23 7.62
CA SER A 161 -12.14 -9.68 7.74
C SER A 161 -11.30 -10.16 8.92
N GLN A 162 -11.71 -11.28 9.54
CA GLN A 162 -11.00 -11.89 10.67
C GLN A 162 -9.51 -12.12 10.37
N GLU A 163 -9.17 -12.50 9.14
CA GLU A 163 -7.79 -12.72 8.71
C GLU A 163 -6.94 -11.44 8.86
N ILE A 164 -7.47 -10.30 8.43
CA ILE A 164 -6.77 -9.01 8.47
C ILE A 164 -6.71 -8.50 9.91
N VAL A 165 -7.82 -8.53 10.63
CA VAL A 165 -7.90 -8.07 12.03
C VAL A 165 -6.94 -8.89 12.91
N SER A 166 -6.95 -10.22 12.78
CA SER A 166 -6.01 -11.09 13.51
C SER A 166 -4.55 -10.75 13.17
N TRP A 167 -4.25 -10.52 11.88
CA TRP A 167 -2.90 -10.13 11.49
C TRP A 167 -2.48 -8.78 12.10
N ILE A 168 -3.38 -7.79 12.17
CA ILE A 168 -3.08 -6.49 12.79
C ILE A 168 -2.77 -6.67 14.28
N THR A 169 -3.59 -7.45 15.01
CA THR A 169 -3.53 -7.56 16.47
C THR A 169 -2.49 -8.57 16.95
N ASP A 170 -2.02 -9.47 16.07
CA ASP A 170 -1.01 -10.47 16.43
C ASP A 170 0.33 -9.82 16.77
N GLY A 171 0.89 -10.13 17.95
CA GLY A 171 2.17 -9.60 18.42
C GLY A 171 2.17 -8.10 18.75
N GLN A 172 1.00 -7.55 19.15
CA GLN A 172 0.91 -6.21 19.74
C GLN A 172 1.24 -6.22 21.22
#